data_94063ad860ea67fc586cb0b633263ba3
#
_entry.id   94063ad860ea67fc586cb0b633263ba3
#
_cell.length_a   1.000
_cell.length_b   1.000
_cell.length_c   1.000
_cell.angle_alpha   90.00
_cell.angle_beta   90.00
_cell.angle_gamma   90.00
#
_symmetry.space_group_name_H-M   'P 1'
#
loop_
_entity.id
_entity.type
_entity.pdbx_description
1 polymer ?
#
loop_
_entity_poly.entity_id
_entity_poly.type
_entity_poly.pdbx_seq_one_letter_code
_entity_poly.pdbx_strand_id
1 'polypeptide(L)'
;PTFDGKHNLIKGGSWISTGNLALQHSRYAFRRHFFQHAGFRYVVSSHRETDGVNPYETDIRVAQSLDAHYGPDYFGVANFAQALVARVAGLVPLGGKALDMGCSVGRTSLELARYCREVDGVDFSARFIDVALTLARQDRFRYALPSEGDLLEYCEARLSPLGIGAEQVARVHFSQGDACNLKPKYQGYDLILAANLIEQLRDPKRFLLDVAHRLNAGGIL
;
A
#
# COMPACT_ATOMS: atom_id res chain seq x y z
N PRO A 1 -8.11 -8.94 -15.68
CA PRO A 1 -9.56 -8.89 -15.91
C PRO A 1 -10.38 -9.33 -14.69
N THR A 2 -9.78 -9.84 -13.62
CA THR A 2 -10.48 -10.31 -12.42
C THR A 2 -10.61 -9.25 -11.32
N PHE A 3 -10.02 -8.08 -11.49
CA PHE A 3 -10.05 -6.97 -10.54
C PHE A 3 -10.77 -5.73 -11.10
N ASP A 4 -11.82 -5.95 -11.88
CA ASP A 4 -12.58 -4.90 -12.54
C ASP A 4 -13.77 -4.38 -11.70
N GLY A 5 -13.87 -4.75 -10.44
CA GLY A 5 -15.01 -4.43 -9.56
C GLY A 5 -16.32 -5.13 -9.89
N LYS A 6 -16.35 -5.92 -11.00
CA LYS A 6 -17.54 -6.63 -11.48
C LYS A 6 -17.46 -8.14 -11.26
N HIS A 7 -16.27 -8.65 -10.98
CA HIS A 7 -16.02 -10.06 -10.79
C HIS A 7 -15.45 -10.31 -9.38
N ASN A 8 -15.92 -11.36 -8.76
CA ASN A 8 -15.33 -11.86 -7.50
C ASN A 8 -14.43 -13.07 -7.82
N LEU A 9 -13.44 -13.31 -6.97
CA LEU A 9 -12.58 -14.47 -7.07
C LEU A 9 -13.08 -15.55 -6.10
N ILE A 10 -13.40 -16.72 -6.63
CA ILE A 10 -13.69 -17.91 -5.81
C ILE A 10 -12.41 -18.70 -5.62
N LYS A 11 -12.11 -19.06 -4.39
CA LYS A 11 -10.95 -19.90 -4.01
C LYS A 11 -11.41 -21.27 -3.55
N GLY A 12 -10.61 -22.29 -3.91
CA GLY A 12 -10.92 -23.69 -3.62
C GLY A 12 -11.92 -24.27 -4.59
N GLY A 13 -12.52 -25.38 -4.22
CA GLY A 13 -13.52 -26.07 -5.00
C GLY A 13 -14.91 -25.99 -4.42
N SER A 14 -15.85 -26.67 -5.05
CA SER A 14 -17.21 -26.90 -4.59
C SER A 14 -17.51 -28.39 -4.56
N TRP A 15 -18.69 -28.75 -4.10
CA TRP A 15 -19.14 -30.16 -4.05
C TRP A 15 -19.14 -30.89 -5.41
N ILE A 16 -19.14 -30.12 -6.52
CA ILE A 16 -19.09 -30.65 -7.88
C ILE A 16 -17.68 -30.59 -8.50
N SER A 17 -16.71 -29.98 -7.81
CA SER A 17 -15.35 -29.83 -8.34
C SER A 17 -14.60 -31.16 -8.31
N THR A 18 -13.88 -31.50 -9.37
CA THR A 18 -13.06 -32.70 -9.51
C THR A 18 -11.63 -32.35 -9.94
N GLY A 19 -10.69 -33.25 -9.67
CA GLY A 19 -9.29 -33.10 -10.08
C GLY A 19 -8.67 -31.80 -9.57
N ASN A 20 -7.93 -31.13 -10.43
CA ASN A 20 -7.23 -29.88 -10.11
C ASN A 20 -8.16 -28.72 -9.72
N LEU A 21 -9.45 -28.82 -10.02
CA LEU A 21 -10.45 -27.83 -9.63
C LEU A 21 -10.81 -27.92 -8.15
N ALA A 22 -10.56 -29.06 -7.50
CA ALA A 22 -10.84 -29.27 -6.08
C ALA A 22 -9.69 -28.88 -5.16
N LEU A 23 -8.55 -28.43 -5.69
CA LEU A 23 -7.39 -28.05 -4.90
C LEU A 23 -7.62 -26.74 -4.12
N GLN A 24 -7.06 -26.65 -2.92
CA GLN A 24 -7.13 -25.45 -2.08
C GLN A 24 -6.57 -24.18 -2.74
N HIS A 25 -5.70 -24.34 -3.74
CA HIS A 25 -5.09 -23.25 -4.49
C HIS A 25 -5.85 -22.87 -5.76
N SER A 26 -6.90 -23.59 -6.10
CA SER A 26 -7.74 -23.28 -7.27
C SER A 26 -8.42 -21.93 -7.11
N ARG A 27 -8.49 -21.19 -8.21
CA ARG A 27 -9.06 -19.84 -8.25
C ARG A 27 -9.87 -19.67 -9.51
N TYR A 28 -11.11 -19.17 -9.34
CA TYR A 28 -12.04 -18.94 -10.44
C TYR A 28 -12.60 -17.53 -10.38
N ALA A 29 -12.80 -16.92 -11.54
CA ALA A 29 -13.57 -15.69 -11.65
C ALA A 29 -15.05 -16.00 -11.45
N PHE A 30 -15.67 -15.39 -10.44
CA PHE A 30 -17.11 -15.48 -10.23
C PHE A 30 -17.84 -14.38 -11.01
N ARG A 31 -18.72 -14.76 -11.91
CA ARG A 31 -19.56 -13.85 -12.67
C ARG A 31 -20.98 -13.90 -12.12
N ARG A 32 -21.49 -12.80 -11.61
CA ARG A 32 -22.78 -12.72 -10.92
C ARG A 32 -23.99 -13.11 -11.77
N HIS A 33 -23.86 -13.04 -13.08
CA HIS A 33 -24.93 -13.34 -14.03
C HIS A 33 -24.89 -14.76 -14.59
N PHE A 34 -23.92 -15.56 -14.17
CA PHE A 34 -23.86 -16.98 -14.53
C PHE A 34 -24.19 -17.86 -13.34
N PHE A 35 -24.88 -18.95 -13.63
CA PHE A 35 -25.11 -19.99 -12.64
C PHE A 35 -23.78 -20.72 -12.37
N GLN A 36 -23.24 -20.54 -11.18
CA GLN A 36 -21.98 -21.18 -10.79
C GLN A 36 -22.17 -21.96 -9.49
N HIS A 37 -21.71 -23.21 -9.50
CA HIS A 37 -21.70 -24.05 -8.31
C HIS A 37 -20.48 -23.73 -7.46
N ALA A 38 -20.62 -22.81 -6.55
CA ALA A 38 -19.58 -22.47 -5.58
C ALA A 38 -19.92 -23.03 -4.23
N GLY A 39 -18.94 -23.67 -3.59
CA GLY A 39 -19.02 -23.93 -2.16
C GLY A 39 -18.89 -22.62 -1.39
N PHE A 40 -19.42 -22.55 -0.19
CA PHE A 40 -19.27 -21.37 0.66
C PHE A 40 -18.81 -21.78 2.07
N ARG A 41 -18.16 -20.84 2.73
CA ARG A 41 -17.81 -20.89 4.13
C ARG A 41 -18.42 -19.68 4.81
N TYR A 42 -19.05 -19.88 5.93
CA TYR A 42 -19.60 -18.77 6.71
C TYR A 42 -18.92 -18.70 8.08
N VAL A 43 -18.92 -17.52 8.64
CA VAL A 43 -18.47 -17.23 9.99
C VAL A 43 -19.67 -16.67 10.76
N VAL A 44 -19.94 -17.21 11.92
CA VAL A 44 -20.90 -16.61 12.86
C VAL A 44 -20.09 -15.68 13.76
N SER A 45 -20.37 -14.39 13.69
CA SER A 45 -19.73 -13.37 14.51
C SER A 45 -20.81 -12.55 15.24
N SER A 46 -20.56 -12.23 16.49
CA SER A 46 -21.37 -11.26 17.23
C SER A 46 -21.16 -9.81 16.76
N HIS A 47 -20.12 -9.57 16.02
CA HIS A 47 -19.84 -8.29 15.39
C HIS A 47 -20.35 -8.34 13.95
N ARG A 48 -21.23 -7.42 13.58
CA ARG A 48 -21.55 -7.16 12.18
C ARG A 48 -20.26 -6.67 11.53
N GLU A 49 -19.64 -7.47 10.68
CA GLU A 49 -18.77 -6.90 9.66
C GLU A 49 -19.69 -6.02 8.81
N THR A 50 -19.51 -4.71 8.92
CA THR A 50 -20.07 -3.80 7.94
C THR A 50 -19.60 -4.30 6.59
N ASP A 51 -20.49 -4.41 5.59
CA ASP A 51 -20.17 -4.66 4.18
C ASP A 51 -19.29 -3.52 3.65
N GLY A 52 -18.12 -3.38 4.26
CA GLY A 52 -17.21 -2.30 4.00
C GLY A 52 -16.47 -2.60 2.71
N VAL A 53 -16.87 -1.93 1.65
CA VAL A 53 -15.89 -1.55 0.63
C VAL A 53 -14.69 -1.02 1.41
N ASN A 54 -13.54 -1.70 1.26
CA ASN A 54 -12.31 -1.21 1.89
C ASN A 54 -12.14 0.25 1.45
N PRO A 55 -12.22 1.24 2.34
CA PRO A 55 -12.20 2.64 1.94
C PRO A 55 -10.91 3.01 1.20
N TYR A 56 -9.82 2.30 1.45
CA TYR A 56 -8.53 2.48 0.78
C TYR A 56 -8.48 1.94 -0.65
N GLU A 57 -9.51 1.22 -1.09
CA GLU A 57 -9.66 0.72 -2.46
C GLU A 57 -10.62 1.59 -3.31
N THR A 58 -10.93 2.82 -2.88
CA THR A 58 -11.82 3.75 -3.61
C THR A 58 -11.04 4.81 -4.38
N ASP A 59 -11.61 5.31 -5.49
CA ASP A 59 -10.99 6.38 -6.29
C ASP A 59 -10.82 7.67 -5.50
N ILE A 60 -11.77 7.98 -4.61
CA ILE A 60 -11.71 9.16 -3.74
C ILE A 60 -10.50 9.07 -2.80
N ARG A 61 -10.26 7.92 -2.18
CA ARG A 61 -9.12 7.74 -1.28
C ARG A 61 -7.80 7.77 -2.02
N VAL A 62 -7.74 7.19 -3.22
CA VAL A 62 -6.57 7.29 -4.09
C VAL A 62 -6.26 8.75 -4.41
N ALA A 63 -7.27 9.54 -4.82
CA ALA A 63 -7.10 10.95 -5.13
C ALA A 63 -6.66 11.76 -3.90
N GLN A 64 -7.27 11.54 -2.72
CA GLN A 64 -6.87 12.18 -1.47
C GLN A 64 -5.43 11.84 -1.07
N SER A 65 -5.01 10.58 -1.22
CA SER A 65 -3.65 10.15 -0.93
C SER A 65 -2.65 10.75 -1.91
N LEU A 66 -3.00 10.85 -3.19
CA LEU A 66 -2.17 11.52 -4.19
C LEU A 66 -1.99 13.00 -3.88
N ASP A 67 -3.05 13.67 -3.49
CA ASP A 67 -3.01 15.09 -3.12
C ASP A 67 -2.17 15.32 -1.86
N ALA A 68 -2.39 14.53 -0.81
CA ALA A 68 -1.60 14.61 0.42
C ALA A 68 -0.10 14.35 0.21
N HIS A 69 0.25 13.46 -0.73
CA HIS A 69 1.64 13.05 -0.99
C HIS A 69 2.32 13.90 -2.05
N TYR A 70 1.61 14.33 -3.10
CA TYR A 70 2.17 14.97 -4.29
C TYR A 70 1.54 16.31 -4.63
N GLY A 71 0.49 16.71 -3.92
CA GLY A 71 -0.16 17.99 -4.08
C GLY A 71 0.73 19.18 -3.63
N PRO A 72 0.25 20.41 -3.80
CA PRO A 72 0.96 21.60 -3.40
C PRO A 72 1.08 21.71 -1.87
N ASP A 73 1.97 22.57 -1.40
CA ASP A 73 2.03 22.94 0.00
C ASP A 73 0.79 23.80 0.36
N TYR A 74 -0.03 23.27 1.27
CA TYR A 74 -1.20 23.98 1.76
C TYR A 74 -0.86 24.84 2.97
N PHE A 75 -1.31 26.08 2.99
CA PHE A 75 -1.12 27.02 4.10
C PHE A 75 0.36 27.27 4.48
N GLY A 76 1.28 27.08 3.55
CA GLY A 76 2.72 27.20 3.82
C GLY A 76 3.30 26.08 4.69
N VAL A 77 2.58 24.98 4.85
CA VAL A 77 3.06 23.79 5.55
C VAL A 77 3.74 22.85 4.54
N ALA A 78 4.99 22.49 4.84
CA ALA A 78 5.75 21.56 4.00
C ALA A 78 5.04 20.21 3.87
N ASN A 79 5.18 19.57 2.71
CA ASN A 79 4.62 18.25 2.47
C ASN A 79 5.05 17.26 3.56
N PHE A 80 4.07 16.54 4.12
CA PHE A 80 4.27 15.63 5.25
C PHE A 80 5.36 14.58 4.98
N ALA A 81 5.34 13.92 3.81
CA ALA A 81 6.30 12.87 3.48
C ALA A 81 7.74 13.42 3.45
N GLN A 82 7.93 14.60 2.85
CA GLN A 82 9.23 15.26 2.79
C GLN A 82 9.70 15.70 4.18
N ALA A 83 8.84 16.32 4.97
CA ALA A 83 9.16 16.78 6.31
C ALA A 83 9.52 15.61 7.25
N LEU A 84 8.76 14.51 7.16
CA LEU A 84 9.01 13.30 7.93
C LEU A 84 10.38 12.69 7.59
N VAL A 85 10.66 12.50 6.29
CA VAL A 85 11.95 11.93 5.86
C VAL A 85 13.11 12.84 6.23
N ALA A 86 12.99 14.15 6.07
CA ALA A 86 14.03 15.11 6.50
C ALA A 86 14.35 14.97 7.99
N ARG A 87 13.33 14.69 8.83
CA ARG A 87 13.51 14.50 10.26
C ARG A 87 14.23 13.19 10.61
N VAL A 88 13.95 12.10 9.90
CA VAL A 88 14.51 10.77 10.19
C VAL A 88 15.81 10.48 9.45
N ALA A 89 16.10 11.21 8.38
CA ALA A 89 17.28 10.97 7.52
C ALA A 89 18.61 11.02 8.29
N GLY A 90 18.72 11.89 9.30
CA GLY A 90 19.91 11.99 10.15
C GLY A 90 20.08 10.84 11.14
N LEU A 91 19.06 10.00 11.31
CA LEU A 91 19.07 8.88 12.25
C LEU A 91 19.48 7.56 11.57
N VAL A 92 19.44 7.52 10.26
CA VAL A 92 19.75 6.31 9.47
C VAL A 92 21.21 6.35 9.02
N PRO A 93 21.97 5.25 9.11
CA PRO A 93 23.28 5.16 8.48
C PRO A 93 23.18 5.43 6.98
N LEU A 94 24.11 6.23 6.43
CA LEU A 94 24.19 6.44 4.98
C LEU A 94 24.27 5.10 4.25
N GLY A 95 23.39 4.90 3.28
CA GLY A 95 23.31 3.63 2.55
C GLY A 95 22.64 2.49 3.32
N GLY A 96 21.92 2.77 4.41
CA GLY A 96 21.11 1.80 5.14
C GLY A 96 19.94 1.25 4.32
N LYS A 97 19.30 0.21 4.86
CA LYS A 97 18.07 -0.39 4.31
C LYS A 97 16.86 0.08 5.12
N ALA A 98 15.79 0.52 4.44
CA ALA A 98 14.58 1.00 5.08
C ALA A 98 13.34 0.19 4.67
N LEU A 99 12.38 0.11 5.59
CA LEU A 99 11.03 -0.41 5.35
C LEU A 99 10.02 0.68 5.66
N ASP A 100 9.21 1.04 4.70
CA ASP A 100 8.10 2.00 4.83
C ASP A 100 6.78 1.21 4.86
N MET A 101 6.23 1.08 6.07
CA MET A 101 4.99 0.34 6.33
C MET A 101 3.79 1.27 6.29
N GLY A 102 2.81 0.94 5.44
CA GLY A 102 1.72 1.86 5.13
C GLY A 102 2.18 2.96 4.18
N CYS A 103 2.97 2.59 3.17
CA CYS A 103 3.61 3.54 2.26
C CYS A 103 2.64 4.31 1.36
N SER A 104 1.34 3.95 1.38
CA SER A 104 0.30 4.58 0.57
C SER A 104 0.72 4.65 -0.91
N VAL A 105 0.63 5.81 -1.53
CA VAL A 105 1.04 6.05 -2.94
C VAL A 105 2.54 6.30 -3.12
N GLY A 106 3.37 5.95 -2.14
CA GLY A 106 4.81 5.73 -2.29
C GLY A 106 5.72 6.95 -2.10
N ARG A 107 5.21 8.16 -1.81
CA ARG A 107 6.06 9.35 -1.70
C ARG A 107 7.14 9.21 -0.63
N THR A 108 6.80 8.75 0.55
CA THR A 108 7.74 8.60 1.68
C THR A 108 8.87 7.62 1.33
N SER A 109 8.52 6.48 0.73
CA SER A 109 9.52 5.49 0.27
C SER A 109 10.50 6.10 -0.75
N LEU A 110 9.99 6.89 -1.71
CA LEU A 110 10.82 7.55 -2.73
C LEU A 110 11.73 8.64 -2.13
N GLU A 111 11.27 9.38 -1.12
CA GLU A 111 12.11 10.34 -0.40
C GLU A 111 13.19 9.64 0.44
N LEU A 112 12.86 8.50 1.10
CA LEU A 112 13.85 7.67 1.82
C LEU A 112 14.96 7.16 0.92
N ALA A 113 14.66 6.88 -0.36
CA ALA A 113 15.64 6.42 -1.34
C ALA A 113 16.74 7.44 -1.67
N ARG A 114 16.63 8.70 -1.21
CA ARG A 114 17.72 9.69 -1.27
C ARG A 114 18.85 9.36 -0.29
N TYR A 115 18.54 8.67 0.79
CA TYR A 115 19.44 8.39 1.92
C TYR A 115 19.74 6.91 2.08
N CYS A 116 18.82 6.05 1.67
CA CYS A 116 18.91 4.59 1.78
C CYS A 116 19.31 3.97 0.44
N ARG A 117 20.11 2.89 0.49
CA ARG A 117 20.46 2.10 -0.71
C ARG A 117 19.32 1.23 -1.22
N GLU A 118 18.40 0.85 -0.32
CA GLU A 118 17.27 -0.01 -0.60
C GLU A 118 16.11 0.39 0.31
N VAL A 119 14.92 0.50 -0.27
CA VAL A 119 13.69 0.81 0.46
C VAL A 119 12.59 -0.15 0.01
N ASP A 120 12.02 -0.88 0.96
CA ASP A 120 10.81 -1.66 0.73
C ASP A 120 9.60 -0.83 1.16
N GLY A 121 8.70 -0.48 0.23
CA GLY A 121 7.44 0.17 0.48
C GLY A 121 6.31 -0.87 0.50
N VAL A 122 5.60 -1.00 1.62
CA VAL A 122 4.54 -1.98 1.79
C VAL A 122 3.24 -1.30 2.21
N ASP A 123 2.15 -1.60 1.50
CA ASP A 123 0.81 -1.14 1.86
C ASP A 123 -0.22 -2.26 1.71
N PHE A 124 -1.28 -2.18 2.49
CA PHE A 124 -2.38 -3.14 2.41
C PHE A 124 -3.23 -2.95 1.15
N SER A 125 -3.38 -1.70 0.68
CA SER A 125 -4.15 -1.36 -0.51
C SER A 125 -3.40 -1.74 -1.79
N ALA A 126 -3.99 -2.63 -2.58
CA ALA A 126 -3.49 -2.97 -3.90
C ALA A 126 -3.52 -1.76 -4.85
N ARG A 127 -4.52 -0.88 -4.70
CA ARG A 127 -4.66 0.32 -5.54
C ARG A 127 -3.58 1.35 -5.24
N PHE A 128 -3.24 1.57 -3.98
CA PHE A 128 -2.14 2.46 -3.62
C PHE A 128 -0.81 1.97 -4.19
N ILE A 129 -0.55 0.68 -4.09
CA ILE A 129 0.66 0.08 -4.65
C ILE A 129 0.68 0.18 -6.18
N ASP A 130 -0.44 -0.01 -6.86
CA ASP A 130 -0.52 0.17 -8.33
C ASP A 130 -0.21 1.62 -8.74
N VAL A 131 -0.73 2.59 -8.01
CA VAL A 131 -0.43 4.02 -8.21
C VAL A 131 1.07 4.29 -7.99
N ALA A 132 1.65 3.80 -6.89
CA ALA A 132 3.07 3.97 -6.59
C ALA A 132 3.96 3.36 -7.69
N LEU A 133 3.63 2.16 -8.17
CA LEU A 133 4.31 1.50 -9.28
C LEU A 133 4.14 2.26 -10.61
N THR A 134 2.96 2.82 -10.86
CA THR A 134 2.70 3.61 -12.06
C THR A 134 3.52 4.91 -12.06
N LEU A 135 3.55 5.62 -10.93
CA LEU A 135 4.39 6.81 -10.75
C LEU A 135 5.87 6.46 -10.95
N ALA A 136 6.35 5.38 -10.36
CA ALA A 136 7.73 4.93 -10.51
C ALA A 136 8.11 4.63 -11.97
N ARG A 137 7.18 4.09 -12.77
CA ARG A 137 7.42 3.73 -14.18
C ARG A 137 7.22 4.88 -15.16
N GLN A 138 6.26 5.77 -14.91
CA GLN A 138 5.78 6.76 -15.87
C GLN A 138 6.11 8.20 -15.49
N ASP A 139 6.66 8.44 -14.30
CA ASP A 139 6.90 9.78 -13.73
C ASP A 139 5.63 10.60 -13.47
N ARG A 140 4.46 10.09 -13.76
CA ARG A 140 3.20 10.84 -13.66
C ARG A 140 2.00 9.95 -13.36
N PHE A 141 1.03 10.55 -12.66
CA PHE A 141 -0.30 9.97 -12.44
C PHE A 141 -1.34 11.09 -12.38
N ARG A 142 -2.43 10.96 -13.14
CA ARG A 142 -3.53 11.93 -13.15
C ARG A 142 -4.63 11.49 -12.21
N TYR A 143 -5.18 12.43 -11.47
CA TYR A 143 -6.29 12.21 -10.54
C TYR A 143 -7.23 13.39 -10.54
N ALA A 144 -8.42 13.25 -9.93
CA ALA A 144 -9.40 14.30 -9.83
C ALA A 144 -9.85 14.44 -8.38
N LEU A 145 -9.95 15.67 -7.92
CA LEU A 145 -10.45 16.03 -6.60
C LEU A 145 -11.81 16.69 -6.71
N PRO A 146 -12.77 16.41 -5.82
CA PRO A 146 -13.96 17.23 -5.70
C PRO A 146 -13.57 18.67 -5.31
N SER A 147 -14.06 19.63 -6.07
CA SER A 147 -13.83 21.07 -5.80
C SER A 147 -15.06 21.68 -5.13
N GLU A 148 -16.12 21.91 -5.89
CA GLU A 148 -17.35 22.50 -5.40
C GLU A 148 -18.56 21.76 -5.98
N GLY A 149 -19.43 21.21 -5.12
CA GLY A 149 -20.56 20.39 -5.56
C GLY A 149 -20.09 19.19 -6.40
N ASP A 150 -20.55 19.12 -7.64
CA ASP A 150 -20.19 18.06 -8.60
C ASP A 150 -18.96 18.41 -9.48
N LEU A 151 -18.34 19.57 -9.26
CA LEU A 151 -17.18 19.99 -10.02
C LEU A 151 -15.92 19.24 -9.56
N LEU A 152 -15.11 18.83 -10.54
CA LEU A 152 -13.84 18.15 -10.30
C LEU A 152 -12.68 19.03 -10.76
N GLU A 153 -11.65 19.10 -9.92
CA GLU A 153 -10.35 19.64 -10.28
C GLU A 153 -9.43 18.49 -10.73
N TYR A 154 -8.85 18.63 -11.92
CA TYR A 154 -7.94 17.64 -12.48
C TYR A 154 -6.49 17.97 -12.12
N CYS A 155 -5.85 17.07 -11.40
CA CYS A 155 -4.50 17.22 -10.89
C CYS A 155 -3.56 16.16 -11.51
N GLU A 156 -2.27 16.42 -11.43
CA GLU A 156 -1.23 15.48 -11.88
C GLU A 156 -0.12 15.40 -10.84
N ALA A 157 0.11 14.20 -10.30
CA ALA A 157 1.29 13.88 -9.50
C ALA A 157 2.48 13.60 -10.43
N ARG A 158 3.67 14.16 -10.13
CA ARG A 158 4.90 13.93 -10.87
C ARG A 158 6.10 13.79 -9.93
N LEU A 159 7.05 12.93 -10.30
CA LEU A 159 8.28 12.70 -9.52
C LEU A 159 9.41 13.66 -9.92
N SER A 160 9.58 13.91 -11.23
CA SER A 160 10.68 14.73 -11.73
C SER A 160 10.72 16.15 -11.17
N PRO A 161 9.62 16.91 -10.99
CA PRO A 161 9.66 18.22 -10.36
C PRO A 161 10.09 18.19 -8.89
N LEU A 162 9.96 17.03 -8.25
CA LEU A 162 10.35 16.81 -6.85
C LEU A 162 11.83 16.40 -6.72
N GLY A 163 12.56 16.31 -7.85
CA GLY A 163 13.94 15.84 -7.87
C GLY A 163 14.08 14.35 -7.56
N ILE A 164 13.03 13.56 -7.80
CA ILE A 164 13.05 12.10 -7.69
C ILE A 164 13.25 11.54 -9.09
N GLY A 165 14.42 10.97 -9.34
CA GLY A 165 14.79 10.43 -10.64
C GLY A 165 14.90 8.91 -10.67
N ALA A 166 15.40 8.39 -11.79
CA ALA A 166 15.54 6.95 -12.00
C ALA A 166 16.41 6.26 -10.95
N GLU A 167 17.40 6.95 -10.40
CA GLU A 167 18.27 6.41 -9.37
C GLU A 167 17.51 6.10 -8.06
N GLN A 168 16.70 7.06 -7.59
CA GLN A 168 15.86 6.86 -6.40
C GLN A 168 14.81 5.79 -6.65
N VAL A 169 14.15 5.84 -7.80
CA VAL A 169 13.14 4.84 -8.20
C VAL A 169 13.72 3.42 -8.21
N ALA A 170 14.95 3.23 -8.71
CA ALA A 170 15.59 1.92 -8.78
C ALA A 170 15.90 1.32 -7.39
N ARG A 171 15.93 2.12 -6.34
CA ARG A 171 16.19 1.69 -4.96
C ARG A 171 14.93 1.29 -4.20
N VAL A 172 13.72 1.52 -4.77
CA VAL A 172 12.46 1.30 -4.08
C VAL A 172 11.73 0.09 -4.65
N HIS A 173 11.27 -0.78 -3.76
CA HIS A 173 10.47 -1.95 -4.09
C HIS A 173 9.08 -1.86 -3.45
N PHE A 174 8.08 -1.56 -4.26
CA PHE A 174 6.68 -1.51 -3.80
C PHE A 174 6.02 -2.88 -3.85
N SER A 175 5.29 -3.23 -2.78
CA SER A 175 4.54 -4.48 -2.73
C SER A 175 3.33 -4.40 -1.81
N GLN A 176 2.26 -5.09 -2.18
CA GLN A 176 1.12 -5.26 -1.31
C GLN A 176 1.45 -6.22 -0.16
N GLY A 177 1.06 -5.84 1.06
CA GLY A 177 1.27 -6.66 2.25
C GLY A 177 0.45 -6.20 3.44
N ASP A 178 0.28 -7.13 4.40
CA ASP A 178 -0.36 -6.87 5.68
C ASP A 178 0.72 -6.61 6.74
N ALA A 179 0.68 -5.45 7.39
CA ALA A 179 1.60 -5.07 8.44
C ALA A 179 1.62 -6.04 9.63
N CYS A 180 0.46 -6.64 9.94
CA CYS A 180 0.33 -7.64 11.00
C CYS A 180 0.74 -9.05 10.57
N ASN A 181 1.09 -9.26 9.29
CA ASN A 181 1.46 -10.57 8.73
C ASN A 181 2.51 -10.45 7.63
N LEU A 182 3.62 -9.79 7.93
CA LEU A 182 4.71 -9.59 6.99
C LEU A 182 5.38 -10.91 6.61
N LYS A 183 5.73 -11.01 5.33
CA LYS A 183 6.48 -12.17 4.82
C LYS A 183 7.88 -12.24 5.45
N PRO A 184 8.44 -13.45 5.62
CA PRO A 184 9.78 -13.64 6.22
C PRO A 184 10.93 -12.93 5.48
N LYS A 185 10.75 -12.60 4.20
CA LYS A 185 11.78 -11.91 3.41
C LYS A 185 12.10 -10.49 3.89
N TYR A 186 11.16 -9.85 4.63
CA TYR A 186 11.36 -8.50 5.15
C TYR A 186 12.17 -8.56 6.44
N GLN A 187 13.49 -8.44 6.32
CA GLN A 187 14.47 -8.55 7.41
C GLN A 187 15.65 -7.60 7.18
N GLY A 188 16.35 -7.27 8.27
CA GLY A 188 17.62 -6.57 8.21
C GLY A 188 17.50 -5.09 7.88
N TYR A 189 16.54 -4.41 8.50
CA TYR A 189 16.32 -2.97 8.29
C TYR A 189 17.06 -2.13 9.33
N ASP A 190 17.62 -1.04 8.87
CA ASP A 190 18.24 -0.01 9.73
C ASP A 190 17.21 1.04 10.15
N LEU A 191 16.14 1.20 9.34
CA LEU A 191 14.96 2.01 9.65
C LEU A 191 13.70 1.25 9.27
N ILE A 192 12.73 1.24 10.17
CA ILE A 192 11.34 0.90 9.85
C ILE A 192 10.49 2.12 10.14
N LEU A 193 9.74 2.58 9.16
CA LEU A 193 8.83 3.71 9.29
C LEU A 193 7.39 3.20 9.23
N ALA A 194 6.56 3.62 10.18
CA ALA A 194 5.15 3.24 10.30
C ALA A 194 4.30 4.48 10.63
N ALA A 195 4.32 5.46 9.72
CA ALA A 195 3.65 6.74 9.92
C ALA A 195 2.13 6.62 9.70
N ASN A 196 1.33 7.08 10.67
CA ASN A 196 -0.13 7.04 10.63
C ASN A 196 -0.69 5.64 10.35
N LEU A 197 -0.01 4.59 10.86
CA LEU A 197 -0.37 3.21 10.61
C LEU A 197 -0.90 2.50 11.87
N ILE A 198 -0.28 2.72 13.01
CA ILE A 198 -0.51 1.93 14.24
C ILE A 198 -1.97 1.98 14.68
N GLU A 199 -2.62 3.14 14.58
CA GLU A 199 -4.02 3.36 14.93
C GLU A 199 -5.01 2.64 14.00
N GLN A 200 -4.55 2.21 12.82
CA GLN A 200 -5.38 1.53 11.83
C GLN A 200 -5.21 0.00 11.88
N LEU A 201 -4.24 -0.49 12.66
CA LEU A 201 -3.96 -1.91 12.72
C LEU A 201 -4.97 -2.65 13.60
N ARG A 202 -5.34 -3.85 13.16
CA ARG A 202 -6.19 -4.76 13.95
C ARG A 202 -5.50 -5.23 15.24
N ASP A 203 -4.18 -5.43 15.18
CA ASP A 203 -3.36 -5.90 16.31
C ASP A 203 -2.03 -5.13 16.37
N PRO A 204 -2.05 -3.90 16.94
CA PRO A 204 -0.84 -3.08 17.07
C PRO A 204 0.28 -3.74 17.87
N LYS A 205 -0.09 -4.51 18.91
CA LYS A 205 0.88 -5.22 19.74
C LYS A 205 1.65 -6.27 18.95
N ARG A 206 0.94 -7.07 18.17
CA ARG A 206 1.57 -8.07 17.30
C ARG A 206 2.49 -7.42 16.28
N PHE A 207 2.07 -6.31 15.69
CA PHE A 207 2.89 -5.53 14.76
C PHE A 207 4.20 -5.08 15.42
N LEU A 208 4.14 -4.45 16.59
CA LEU A 208 5.33 -3.97 17.30
C LEU A 208 6.30 -5.08 17.67
N LEU A 209 5.79 -6.24 18.10
CA LEU A 209 6.60 -7.42 18.40
C LEU A 209 7.28 -7.98 17.14
N ASP A 210 6.56 -8.07 16.02
CA ASP A 210 7.09 -8.59 14.76
C ASP A 210 8.14 -7.66 14.17
N VAL A 211 7.90 -6.36 14.17
CA VAL A 211 8.79 -5.33 13.64
C VAL A 211 10.13 -5.30 14.38
N ALA A 212 10.12 -5.48 15.71
CA ALA A 212 11.35 -5.50 16.50
C ALA A 212 12.34 -6.58 16.05
N HIS A 213 11.85 -7.73 15.58
CA HIS A 213 12.68 -8.82 15.05
C HIS A 213 13.20 -8.58 13.62
N ARG A 214 12.73 -7.54 12.95
CA ARG A 214 13.10 -7.21 11.57
C ARG A 214 14.17 -6.14 11.48
N LEU A 215 14.42 -5.46 12.58
CA LEU A 215 15.48 -4.46 12.71
C LEU A 215 16.85 -5.10 12.86
N ASN A 216 17.84 -4.45 12.29
CA ASN A 216 19.25 -4.69 12.61
C ASN A 216 19.57 -4.24 14.04
N ALA A 217 20.70 -4.71 14.60
CA ALA A 217 21.20 -4.17 15.85
C ALA A 217 21.45 -2.65 15.72
N GLY A 218 20.80 -1.85 16.58
CA GLY A 218 20.84 -0.39 16.48
C GLY A 218 19.88 0.22 15.46
N GLY A 219 19.05 -0.58 14.81
CA GLY A 219 17.99 -0.09 13.91
C GLY A 219 16.88 0.63 14.67
N ILE A 220 16.14 1.47 13.96
CA ILE A 220 15.18 2.44 14.51
C ILE A 220 13.77 2.16 13.95
N LEU A 221 12.75 2.27 14.81
CA LEU A 221 11.33 2.31 14.48
C LEU A 221 10.80 3.72 14.77
#